data_76ec426b5a8d02147b1b498515ffdd21
#
_entry.id   76ec426b5a8d02147b1b498515ffdd21
#
_cell.length_a   1.000
_cell.length_b   1.000
_cell.length_c   1.000
_cell.angle_alpha   90.00
_cell.angle_beta   90.00
_cell.angle_gamma   90.00
#
_symmetry.space_group_name_H-M   'P 1'
#
loop_
_entity.id
_entity.type
_entity.pdbx_description
1 polymer ?
#
loop_
_entity_poly.entity_id
_entity_poly.type
_entity_poly.pdbx_seq_one_letter_code
_entity_poly.pdbx_strand_id
1 'polypeptide(L)'
;MSALASSCAVVIAAFNEEDTVGEVVRVARTFTPEVVVASDGSGDGTAQVARGAGAQVVELTQNVGKGGALRAALLATEAEVVILLDADLTGLSAEHLRALCDPVLRGELDMSIGVFEGGGFVTDWGNKLTPHLSGQRACRREWLLGVPDLAAERWPEPAITRHLKATGATWAYVDLPNVAQVVKEKKRGFWGGAKARTKMYVSLLTYRARRRKG
;
A
#
# COMPACT_ATOMS: atom_id res chain seq x y z
N MET A 1 9.28 -10.75 -22.31
CA MET A 1 8.88 -9.85 -21.21
C MET A 1 8.71 -8.47 -21.84
N SER A 2 7.52 -7.90 -21.74
CA SER A 2 7.18 -6.62 -22.40
C SER A 2 8.02 -5.46 -21.83
N ALA A 3 8.42 -4.49 -22.66
CA ALA A 3 9.11 -3.25 -22.25
C ALA A 3 8.33 -2.46 -21.15
N LEU A 4 7.03 -2.73 -21.00
CA LEU A 4 6.16 -2.16 -19.96
C LEU A 4 6.52 -2.63 -18.54
N ALA A 5 7.09 -3.84 -18.38
CA ALA A 5 7.45 -4.37 -17.06
C ALA A 5 8.69 -3.71 -16.45
N SER A 6 9.54 -3.05 -17.25
CA SER A 6 10.72 -2.31 -16.78
C SER A 6 10.42 -0.87 -16.34
N SER A 7 9.21 -0.37 -16.59
CA SER A 7 8.79 0.98 -16.20
C SER A 7 7.92 1.02 -14.94
N CYS A 8 7.66 -0.15 -14.32
CA CYS A 8 6.80 -0.27 -13.15
C CYS A 8 7.48 -1.05 -12.02
N ALA A 9 7.46 -0.50 -10.81
CA ALA A 9 7.89 -1.18 -9.59
C ALA A 9 6.72 -1.42 -8.64
N VAL A 10 6.82 -2.47 -7.82
CA VAL A 10 5.94 -2.67 -6.67
C VAL A 10 6.64 -2.19 -5.41
N VAL A 11 5.96 -1.36 -4.64
CA VAL A 11 6.46 -0.76 -3.40
C VAL A 11 5.59 -1.20 -2.22
N ILE A 12 6.23 -1.79 -1.20
CA ILE A 12 5.56 -2.37 -0.03
C ILE A 12 6.18 -1.76 1.24
N ALA A 13 5.36 -1.13 2.09
CA ALA A 13 5.75 -0.77 3.45
C ALA A 13 5.32 -1.90 4.40
N ALA A 14 6.25 -2.47 5.16
CA ALA A 14 6.01 -3.61 6.04
C ALA A 14 6.50 -3.34 7.47
N PHE A 15 5.71 -3.72 8.47
CA PHE A 15 6.07 -3.65 9.88
C PHE A 15 5.56 -4.88 10.63
N ASN A 16 6.47 -5.80 10.98
CA ASN A 16 6.18 -7.08 11.63
C ASN A 16 5.16 -7.91 10.83
N GLU A 17 5.54 -8.25 9.59
CA GLU A 17 4.73 -8.98 8.61
C GLU A 17 5.48 -10.22 8.06
N GLU A 18 6.32 -10.87 8.86
CA GLU A 18 7.11 -12.04 8.44
C GLU A 18 6.28 -13.19 7.88
N ASP A 19 5.03 -13.36 8.38
CA ASP A 19 4.16 -14.45 7.95
C ASP A 19 3.52 -14.21 6.57
N THR A 20 3.45 -12.97 6.09
CA THR A 20 2.63 -12.58 4.94
C THR A 20 3.42 -11.93 3.81
N VAL A 21 4.44 -11.11 4.12
CA VAL A 21 5.19 -10.33 3.14
C VAL A 21 5.81 -11.18 2.03
N GLY A 22 6.25 -12.39 2.35
CA GLY A 22 6.89 -13.29 1.38
C GLY A 22 5.96 -13.70 0.23
N GLU A 23 4.68 -13.94 0.51
CA GLU A 23 3.70 -14.29 -0.51
C GLU A 23 3.38 -13.08 -1.40
N VAL A 24 3.17 -11.91 -0.81
CA VAL A 24 2.92 -10.67 -1.56
C VAL A 24 4.09 -10.37 -2.50
N VAL A 25 5.32 -10.51 -2.03
CA VAL A 25 6.53 -10.33 -2.85
C VAL A 25 6.59 -11.35 -3.99
N ARG A 26 6.35 -12.64 -3.73
CA ARG A 26 6.37 -13.68 -4.78
C ARG A 26 5.37 -13.37 -5.88
N VAL A 27 4.15 -13.00 -5.53
CA VAL A 27 3.14 -12.59 -6.51
C VAL A 27 3.57 -11.34 -7.28
N ALA A 28 4.06 -10.30 -6.59
CA ALA A 28 4.55 -9.08 -7.23
C ALA A 28 5.68 -9.40 -8.25
N ARG A 29 6.57 -10.33 -7.92
CA ARG A 29 7.66 -10.80 -8.79
C ARG A 29 7.20 -11.51 -10.06
N THR A 30 5.99 -12.04 -10.09
CA THR A 30 5.42 -12.60 -11.35
C THR A 30 4.97 -11.50 -12.32
N PHE A 31 4.75 -10.29 -11.83
CA PHE A 31 4.36 -9.12 -12.63
C PHE A 31 5.56 -8.27 -13.05
N THR A 32 6.44 -7.90 -12.12
CA THR A 32 7.63 -7.09 -12.38
C THR A 32 8.87 -7.63 -11.65
N PRO A 33 10.06 -7.53 -12.25
CA PRO A 33 11.31 -7.84 -11.54
C PRO A 33 11.65 -6.82 -10.44
N GLU A 34 11.02 -5.64 -10.43
CA GLU A 34 11.35 -4.57 -9.51
C GLU A 34 10.33 -4.49 -8.37
N VAL A 35 10.68 -5.14 -7.25
CA VAL A 35 9.87 -5.15 -6.02
C VAL A 35 10.72 -4.62 -4.87
N VAL A 36 10.28 -3.52 -4.26
CA VAL A 36 10.96 -2.86 -3.15
C VAL A 36 10.11 -2.98 -1.89
N VAL A 37 10.68 -3.52 -0.83
CA VAL A 37 10.05 -3.61 0.49
C VAL A 37 10.80 -2.70 1.47
N ALA A 38 10.11 -1.75 2.08
CA ALA A 38 10.64 -1.01 3.23
C ALA A 38 10.18 -1.69 4.52
N SER A 39 11.11 -2.29 5.25
CA SER A 39 10.89 -2.83 6.59
C SER A 39 11.00 -1.70 7.60
N ASP A 40 9.89 -1.28 8.17
CA ASP A 40 9.73 -0.09 9.01
C ASP A 40 10.14 -0.35 10.47
N GLY A 41 11.41 -0.71 10.70
CA GLY A 41 11.92 -1.04 12.03
C GLY A 41 11.28 -2.31 12.59
N SER A 42 11.07 -3.34 11.75
CA SER A 42 10.50 -4.62 12.19
C SER A 42 11.45 -5.35 13.15
N GLY A 43 10.86 -5.93 14.20
CA GLY A 43 11.59 -6.74 15.20
C GLY A 43 11.56 -8.25 14.91
N ASP A 44 10.87 -8.66 13.84
CA ASP A 44 10.71 -10.05 13.40
C ASP A 44 11.51 -10.33 12.10
N GLY A 45 11.26 -11.48 11.46
CA GLY A 45 11.91 -11.90 10.22
C GLY A 45 11.43 -11.21 8.94
N THR A 46 10.63 -10.11 9.01
CA THR A 46 10.04 -9.44 7.84
C THR A 46 11.06 -9.15 6.74
N ALA A 47 12.19 -8.53 7.09
CA ALA A 47 13.21 -8.15 6.10
C ALA A 47 13.87 -9.37 5.45
N GLN A 48 14.18 -10.40 6.24
CA GLN A 48 14.77 -11.64 5.73
C GLN A 48 13.83 -12.39 4.81
N VAL A 49 12.55 -12.49 5.18
CA VAL A 49 11.52 -13.16 4.37
C VAL A 49 11.30 -12.41 3.05
N ALA A 50 11.22 -11.07 3.08
CA ALA A 50 11.08 -10.26 1.87
C ALA A 50 12.28 -10.44 0.92
N ARG A 51 13.52 -10.43 1.45
CA ARG A 51 14.74 -10.69 0.67
C ARG A 51 14.75 -12.11 0.07
N GLY A 52 14.41 -13.10 0.88
CA GLY A 52 14.32 -14.48 0.43
C GLY A 52 13.26 -14.72 -0.66
N ALA A 53 12.23 -13.89 -0.70
CA ALA A 53 11.21 -13.88 -1.75
C ALA A 53 11.63 -13.12 -3.02
N GLY A 54 12.79 -12.43 -3.01
CA GLY A 54 13.38 -11.76 -4.16
C GLY A 54 13.12 -10.25 -4.23
N ALA A 55 12.73 -9.61 -3.14
CA ALA A 55 12.61 -8.15 -3.08
C ALA A 55 13.96 -7.47 -2.81
N GLN A 56 14.13 -6.26 -3.34
CA GLN A 56 15.06 -5.31 -2.79
C GLN A 56 14.50 -4.80 -1.45
N VAL A 57 15.29 -4.83 -0.38
CA VAL A 57 14.81 -4.46 0.95
C VAL A 57 15.55 -3.25 1.47
N VAL A 58 14.79 -2.22 1.85
CA VAL A 58 15.24 -1.07 2.62
C VAL A 58 14.88 -1.30 4.08
N GLU A 59 15.88 -1.48 4.93
CA GLU A 59 15.66 -1.65 6.38
C GLU A 59 15.80 -0.32 7.10
N LEU A 60 14.76 0.10 7.78
CA LEU A 60 14.78 1.28 8.64
C LEU A 60 15.14 0.85 10.07
N THR A 61 15.99 1.63 10.73
CA THR A 61 16.47 1.32 12.09
C THR A 61 15.41 1.47 13.17
N GLN A 62 14.33 2.22 12.87
CA GLN A 62 13.21 2.45 13.78
C GLN A 62 11.91 2.62 13.01
N ASN A 63 10.77 2.41 13.68
CA ASN A 63 9.46 2.63 13.08
C ASN A 63 9.19 4.13 12.88
N VAL A 64 9.14 4.55 11.64
CA VAL A 64 8.86 5.94 11.21
C VAL A 64 7.44 6.12 10.70
N GLY A 65 6.67 5.04 10.60
CA GLY A 65 5.31 5.03 10.08
C GLY A 65 5.24 4.74 8.58
N LYS A 66 4.05 4.32 8.12
CA LYS A 66 3.83 3.86 6.74
C LYS A 66 4.28 4.88 5.68
N GLY A 67 4.03 6.18 5.89
CA GLY A 67 4.42 7.21 4.94
C GLY A 67 5.94 7.37 4.82
N GLY A 68 6.67 7.30 5.95
CA GLY A 68 8.13 7.31 5.97
C GLY A 68 8.72 6.08 5.27
N ALA A 69 8.19 4.90 5.55
CA ALA A 69 8.59 3.66 4.91
C ALA A 69 8.30 3.68 3.39
N LEU A 70 7.12 4.14 2.97
CA LEU A 70 6.81 4.32 1.55
C LEU A 70 7.80 5.26 0.87
N ARG A 71 8.10 6.40 1.49
CA ARG A 71 9.07 7.34 0.91
C ARG A 71 10.45 6.71 0.76
N ALA A 72 10.90 5.95 1.75
CA ALA A 72 12.18 5.25 1.68
C ALA A 72 12.22 4.23 0.52
N ALA A 73 11.15 3.45 0.34
CA ALA A 73 11.04 2.51 -0.77
C ALA A 73 10.93 3.21 -2.15
N LEU A 74 10.21 4.34 -2.24
CA LEU A 74 10.11 5.14 -3.46
C LEU A 74 11.46 5.71 -3.90
N LEU A 75 12.34 6.05 -2.96
CA LEU A 75 13.70 6.54 -3.26
C LEU A 75 14.67 5.43 -3.65
N ALA A 76 14.31 4.17 -3.44
CA ALA A 76 15.10 3.00 -3.79
C ALA A 76 14.75 2.41 -5.17
N THR A 77 13.87 3.05 -5.93
CA THR A 77 13.49 2.68 -7.30
C THR A 77 13.54 3.89 -8.22
N GLU A 78 13.81 3.67 -9.49
CA GLU A 78 13.73 4.68 -10.55
C GLU A 78 12.56 4.44 -11.51
N ALA A 79 11.69 3.48 -11.22
CA ALA A 79 10.53 3.19 -12.05
C ALA A 79 9.60 4.40 -12.20
N GLU A 80 9.06 4.58 -13.41
CA GLU A 80 8.16 5.70 -13.71
C GLU A 80 6.83 5.56 -12.98
N VAL A 81 6.28 4.34 -12.94
CA VAL A 81 5.02 4.00 -12.27
C VAL A 81 5.31 3.09 -11.09
N VAL A 82 4.63 3.31 -9.99
CA VAL A 82 4.72 2.47 -8.80
C VAL A 82 3.35 1.92 -8.42
N ILE A 83 3.32 0.66 -8.00
CA ILE A 83 2.15 0.04 -7.37
C ILE A 83 2.43 -0.04 -5.88
N LEU A 84 1.60 0.60 -5.07
CA LEU A 84 1.61 0.47 -3.62
C LEU A 84 0.80 -0.75 -3.20
N LEU A 85 1.37 -1.60 -2.35
CA LEU A 85 0.68 -2.74 -1.75
C LEU A 85 0.90 -2.79 -0.24
N ASP A 86 -0.10 -3.28 0.47
CA ASP A 86 0.06 -3.69 1.86
C ASP A 86 0.76 -5.07 1.92
N ALA A 87 1.52 -5.31 2.98
CA ALA A 87 2.31 -6.53 3.15
C ALA A 87 1.49 -7.74 3.62
N ASP A 88 0.21 -7.56 3.94
CA ASP A 88 -0.68 -8.57 4.53
C ASP A 88 -1.83 -8.99 3.61
N LEU A 89 -1.64 -8.86 2.28
CA LEU A 89 -2.63 -9.24 1.27
C LEU A 89 -2.68 -10.74 1.04
N THR A 90 -3.88 -11.24 0.78
CA THR A 90 -4.16 -12.60 0.32
C THR A 90 -5.01 -12.57 -0.95
N GLY A 91 -4.92 -13.61 -1.78
CA GLY A 91 -5.67 -13.68 -3.04
C GLY A 91 -5.16 -12.74 -4.13
N LEU A 92 -4.03 -12.05 -3.91
CA LEU A 92 -3.41 -11.21 -4.92
C LEU A 92 -2.96 -12.06 -6.12
N SER A 93 -3.01 -11.49 -7.33
CA SER A 93 -2.52 -12.11 -8.56
C SER A 93 -1.84 -11.07 -9.48
N ALA A 94 -1.11 -11.54 -10.50
CA ALA A 94 -0.51 -10.66 -11.50
C ALA A 94 -1.55 -9.88 -12.31
N GLU A 95 -2.75 -10.44 -12.51
CA GLU A 95 -3.86 -9.79 -13.20
C GLU A 95 -4.34 -8.56 -12.43
N HIS A 96 -4.42 -8.64 -11.10
CA HIS A 96 -4.76 -7.49 -10.26
C HIS A 96 -3.73 -6.36 -10.40
N LEU A 97 -2.43 -6.72 -10.45
CA LEU A 97 -1.35 -5.75 -10.62
C LEU A 97 -1.38 -5.11 -12.01
N ARG A 98 -1.70 -5.88 -13.06
CA ARG A 98 -1.93 -5.33 -14.41
C ARG A 98 -3.11 -4.38 -14.43
N ALA A 99 -4.24 -4.77 -13.86
CA ALA A 99 -5.44 -3.94 -13.81
C ALA A 99 -5.19 -2.59 -13.12
N LEU A 100 -4.38 -2.57 -12.06
CA LEU A 100 -3.96 -1.34 -11.41
C LEU A 100 -2.96 -0.53 -12.26
N CYS A 101 -1.96 -1.18 -12.84
CA CYS A 101 -0.82 -0.50 -13.45
C CYS A 101 -1.11 0.02 -14.86
N ASP A 102 -1.78 -0.78 -15.70
CA ASP A 102 -1.95 -0.51 -17.13
C ASP A 102 -2.60 0.83 -17.44
N PRO A 103 -3.68 1.29 -16.76
CA PRO A 103 -4.28 2.59 -17.04
C PRO A 103 -3.33 3.76 -16.79
N VAL A 104 -2.46 3.62 -15.76
CA VAL A 104 -1.47 4.65 -15.43
C VAL A 104 -0.30 4.65 -16.43
N LEU A 105 0.20 3.46 -16.80
CA LEU A 105 1.25 3.32 -17.80
C LEU A 105 0.83 3.87 -19.16
N ARG A 106 -0.44 3.68 -19.56
CA ARG A 106 -0.97 4.23 -20.80
C ARG A 106 -1.32 5.71 -20.73
N GLY A 107 -1.18 6.34 -19.55
CA GLY A 107 -1.53 7.75 -19.35
C GLY A 107 -3.04 8.04 -19.40
N GLU A 108 -3.87 7.03 -19.24
CA GLU A 108 -5.33 7.17 -19.18
C GLU A 108 -5.76 7.73 -17.82
N LEU A 109 -5.01 7.39 -16.76
CA LEU A 109 -5.21 7.84 -15.39
C LEU A 109 -3.88 8.30 -14.77
N ASP A 110 -3.96 9.27 -13.86
CA ASP A 110 -2.85 9.63 -12.97
C ASP A 110 -2.74 8.67 -11.78
N MET A 111 -3.88 8.08 -11.35
CA MET A 111 -3.93 7.10 -10.27
C MET A 111 -5.05 6.06 -10.46
N SER A 112 -4.71 4.80 -10.24
CA SER A 112 -5.67 3.71 -10.01
C SER A 112 -5.75 3.41 -8.52
N ILE A 113 -6.96 3.12 -8.00
CA ILE A 113 -7.21 2.79 -6.59
C ILE A 113 -7.91 1.44 -6.54
N GLY A 114 -7.24 0.43 -5.99
CA GLY A 114 -7.79 -0.92 -5.86
C GLY A 114 -8.87 -0.99 -4.77
N VAL A 115 -9.97 -1.65 -5.08
CA VAL A 115 -11.07 -1.90 -4.14
C VAL A 115 -11.27 -3.41 -4.04
N PHE A 116 -11.28 -3.94 -2.83
CA PHE A 116 -11.52 -5.37 -2.62
C PHE A 116 -13.00 -5.71 -2.84
N GLU A 117 -13.24 -6.77 -3.58
CA GLU A 117 -14.55 -7.32 -3.81
C GLU A 117 -14.58 -8.81 -3.46
N GLY A 118 -15.53 -9.24 -2.62
CA GLY A 118 -15.70 -10.66 -2.26
C GLY A 118 -14.75 -11.20 -1.19
N GLY A 119 -13.96 -10.37 -0.51
CA GLY A 119 -12.98 -10.79 0.50
C GLY A 119 -13.53 -11.09 1.89
N GLY A 120 -14.87 -11.03 2.09
CA GLY A 120 -15.56 -11.31 3.35
C GLY A 120 -16.31 -10.10 3.94
N PHE A 121 -17.39 -10.39 4.70
CA PHE A 121 -18.41 -9.43 5.12
C PHE A 121 -17.87 -8.18 5.86
N VAL A 122 -16.79 -8.31 6.61
CA VAL A 122 -16.19 -7.22 7.41
C VAL A 122 -15.26 -6.34 6.55
N THR A 123 -14.56 -6.93 5.59
CA THR A 123 -13.62 -6.24 4.70
C THR A 123 -14.37 -5.48 3.61
N ASP A 124 -15.43 -6.08 3.05
CA ASP A 124 -16.26 -5.48 1.99
C ASP A 124 -17.02 -4.25 2.50
N TRP A 125 -17.52 -4.28 3.73
CA TRP A 125 -18.26 -3.15 4.30
C TRP A 125 -17.35 -1.95 4.60
N GLY A 126 -16.15 -2.19 5.11
CA GLY A 126 -15.14 -1.15 5.35
C GLY A 126 -14.67 -0.48 4.07
N ASN A 127 -14.41 -1.27 3.02
CA ASN A 127 -13.93 -0.76 1.72
C ASN A 127 -15.03 -0.06 0.91
N LYS A 128 -16.27 -0.55 0.95
CA LYS A 128 -17.41 0.14 0.29
C LYS A 128 -17.77 1.47 0.94
N LEU A 129 -17.54 1.62 2.26
CA LEU A 129 -17.80 2.89 2.97
C LEU A 129 -16.65 3.91 2.81
N THR A 130 -15.41 3.45 2.61
CA THR A 130 -14.24 4.34 2.52
C THR A 130 -13.21 3.85 1.50
N PRO A 131 -13.58 3.70 0.22
CA PRO A 131 -12.67 3.19 -0.81
C PRO A 131 -11.44 4.10 -1.01
N HIS A 132 -11.54 5.37 -0.65
CA HIS A 132 -10.43 6.32 -0.67
C HIS A 132 -9.32 6.04 0.37
N LEU A 133 -9.52 5.09 1.29
CA LEU A 133 -8.53 4.67 2.28
C LEU A 133 -7.80 3.39 1.87
N SER A 134 -8.07 2.86 0.67
CA SER A 134 -7.33 1.71 0.14
C SER A 134 -5.84 2.02 0.05
N GLY A 135 -5.02 1.09 0.52
CA GLY A 135 -3.56 1.13 0.41
C GLY A 135 -3.05 0.66 -0.96
N GLN A 136 -3.90 -0.03 -1.75
CA GLN A 136 -3.55 -0.58 -3.04
C GLN A 136 -3.79 0.48 -4.12
N ARG A 137 -2.70 1.01 -4.68
CA ARG A 137 -2.76 2.10 -5.67
C ARG A 137 -1.65 1.96 -6.70
N ALA A 138 -1.91 2.38 -7.93
CA ALA A 138 -0.85 2.65 -8.89
C ALA A 138 -0.87 4.13 -9.26
N CYS A 139 0.30 4.74 -9.38
CA CYS A 139 0.45 6.13 -9.80
C CYS A 139 1.88 6.40 -10.29
N ARG A 140 2.12 7.59 -10.88
CA ARG A 140 3.47 8.01 -11.21
C ARG A 140 4.28 8.26 -9.95
N ARG A 141 5.49 7.73 -9.89
CA ARG A 141 6.41 7.84 -8.75
C ARG A 141 6.66 9.31 -8.35
N GLU A 142 6.99 10.16 -9.32
CA GLU A 142 7.28 11.58 -9.09
C GLU A 142 6.08 12.33 -8.50
N TRP A 143 4.86 12.01 -8.99
CA TRP A 143 3.64 12.58 -8.44
C TRP A 143 3.47 12.20 -6.96
N LEU A 144 3.75 10.95 -6.61
CA LEU A 144 3.63 10.48 -5.23
C LEU A 144 4.70 11.08 -4.30
N LEU A 145 5.94 11.25 -4.79
CA LEU A 145 7.00 11.95 -4.06
C LEU A 145 6.65 13.43 -3.83
N GLY A 146 5.83 14.02 -4.69
CA GLY A 146 5.31 15.39 -4.56
C GLY A 146 4.19 15.56 -3.52
N VAL A 147 3.69 14.48 -2.88
CA VAL A 147 2.68 14.58 -1.81
C VAL A 147 3.28 15.30 -0.60
N PRO A 148 2.73 16.45 -0.18
CA PRO A 148 3.25 17.19 0.97
C PRO A 148 3.26 16.34 2.24
N ASP A 149 4.37 16.38 2.97
CA ASP A 149 4.57 15.70 4.25
C ASP A 149 4.36 14.18 4.23
N LEU A 150 4.44 13.53 3.05
CA LEU A 150 4.22 12.08 2.91
C LEU A 150 4.99 11.26 3.96
N ALA A 151 6.26 11.62 4.21
CA ALA A 151 7.11 10.90 5.16
C ALA A 151 6.65 11.04 6.63
N ALA A 152 6.00 12.14 6.97
CA ALA A 152 5.51 12.39 8.33
C ALA A 152 4.14 11.74 8.61
N GLU A 153 3.48 11.26 7.55
CA GLU A 153 2.14 10.69 7.68
C GLU A 153 2.19 9.24 8.17
N ARG A 154 1.68 8.99 9.36
CA ARG A 154 1.53 7.63 9.86
C ARG A 154 0.56 6.79 9.01
N TRP A 155 -0.42 7.46 8.41
CA TRP A 155 -1.44 6.92 7.50
C TRP A 155 -1.44 7.79 6.24
N PRO A 156 -0.69 7.44 5.18
CA PRO A 156 -0.49 8.29 4.02
C PRO A 156 -1.72 8.41 3.11
N GLU A 157 -2.66 7.47 3.18
CA GLU A 157 -3.81 7.40 2.27
C GLU A 157 -4.68 8.68 2.27
N PRO A 158 -4.99 9.30 3.43
CA PRO A 158 -5.70 10.58 3.46
C PRO A 158 -4.90 11.74 2.85
N ALA A 159 -3.58 11.78 3.03
CA ALA A 159 -2.72 12.82 2.44
C ALA A 159 -2.65 12.67 0.92
N ILE A 160 -2.42 11.46 0.43
CA ILE A 160 -2.43 11.12 -1.00
C ILE A 160 -3.77 11.51 -1.62
N THR A 161 -4.90 11.17 -0.98
CA THR A 161 -6.25 11.49 -1.49
C THR A 161 -6.51 13.00 -1.51
N ARG A 162 -6.00 13.76 -0.54
CA ARG A 162 -6.09 15.23 -0.56
C ARG A 162 -5.28 15.82 -1.71
N HIS A 163 -4.05 15.36 -1.88
CA HIS A 163 -3.18 15.80 -2.96
C HIS A 163 -3.79 15.50 -4.34
N LEU A 164 -4.36 14.30 -4.50
CA LEU A 164 -5.09 13.89 -5.70
C LEU A 164 -6.19 14.89 -6.08
N LYS A 165 -7.01 15.30 -5.08
CA LYS A 165 -8.09 16.28 -5.29
C LYS A 165 -7.57 17.69 -5.52
N ALA A 166 -6.47 18.07 -4.88
CA ALA A 166 -5.90 19.40 -4.99
C ALA A 166 -5.20 19.64 -6.34
N THR A 167 -4.61 18.59 -6.92
CA THR A 167 -3.93 18.67 -8.23
C THR A 167 -4.88 18.50 -9.41
N GLY A 168 -6.13 18.12 -9.19
CA GLY A 168 -7.08 17.80 -10.25
C GLY A 168 -6.70 16.55 -11.06
N ALA A 169 -5.84 15.71 -10.49
CA ALA A 169 -5.38 14.48 -11.14
C ALA A 169 -6.54 13.51 -11.43
N THR A 170 -6.48 12.84 -12.56
CA THR A 170 -7.49 11.85 -13.00
C THR A 170 -7.30 10.54 -12.25
N TRP A 171 -8.38 9.93 -11.82
CA TRP A 171 -8.30 8.65 -11.10
C TRP A 171 -9.57 7.81 -11.25
N ALA A 172 -9.43 6.50 -11.06
CA ALA A 172 -10.54 5.55 -11.04
C ALA A 172 -10.34 4.44 -10.01
N TYR A 173 -11.44 3.81 -9.62
CA TYR A 173 -11.39 2.56 -8.87
C TYR A 173 -11.18 1.38 -9.81
N VAL A 174 -10.44 0.38 -9.31
CA VAL A 174 -10.19 -0.90 -9.96
C VAL A 174 -10.59 -2.00 -9.00
N ASP A 175 -11.51 -2.85 -9.40
CA ASP A 175 -11.95 -3.97 -8.58
C ASP A 175 -10.87 -5.04 -8.51
N LEU A 176 -10.59 -5.50 -7.28
CA LEU A 176 -9.65 -6.56 -6.97
C LEU A 176 -10.42 -7.75 -6.37
N PRO A 177 -11.04 -8.59 -7.21
CA PRO A 177 -11.86 -9.69 -6.75
C PRO A 177 -11.04 -10.71 -5.95
N ASN A 178 -11.63 -11.23 -4.86
CA ASN A 178 -11.02 -12.23 -3.98
C ASN A 178 -9.75 -11.79 -3.26
N VAL A 179 -9.34 -10.52 -3.36
CA VAL A 179 -8.24 -9.97 -2.57
C VAL A 179 -8.77 -9.58 -1.19
N ALA A 180 -8.03 -9.95 -0.15
CA ALA A 180 -8.34 -9.61 1.24
C ALA A 180 -7.07 -9.29 2.01
N GLN A 181 -7.23 -8.69 3.20
CA GLN A 181 -6.15 -8.53 4.17
C GLN A 181 -6.26 -9.58 5.27
N VAL A 182 -5.12 -10.08 5.74
CA VAL A 182 -5.07 -10.98 6.89
C VAL A 182 -5.51 -10.22 8.13
N VAL A 183 -6.59 -10.71 8.77
CA VAL A 183 -7.13 -10.10 9.97
C VAL A 183 -6.19 -10.37 11.15
N LYS A 184 -5.56 -9.31 11.67
CA LYS A 184 -4.56 -9.38 12.78
C LYS A 184 -5.11 -9.92 14.11
N GLU A 185 -6.41 -10.17 14.19
CA GLU A 185 -7.05 -10.80 15.37
C GLU A 185 -6.52 -12.21 15.66
N LYS A 186 -6.08 -12.95 14.64
CA LYS A 186 -5.43 -14.26 14.82
C LYS A 186 -4.04 -14.17 15.47
N LYS A 187 -3.33 -13.02 15.34
CA LYS A 187 -1.96 -12.84 15.86
C LYS A 187 -1.88 -12.28 17.29
N ARG A 188 -2.92 -11.56 17.78
CA ARG A 188 -2.87 -10.83 19.07
C ARG A 188 -4.03 -11.16 20.03
N GLY A 189 -4.84 -12.16 19.75
CA GLY A 189 -6.07 -12.45 20.50
C GLY A 189 -7.17 -11.40 20.19
N PHE A 190 -8.42 -11.84 20.32
CA PHE A 190 -9.63 -11.09 19.94
C PHE A 190 -9.70 -9.66 20.48
N TRP A 191 -9.23 -9.40 21.71
CA TRP A 191 -9.25 -8.08 22.35
C TRP A 191 -8.17 -7.11 21.86
N GLY A 192 -7.01 -7.60 21.42
CA GLY A 192 -5.92 -6.74 20.93
C GLY A 192 -6.19 -6.17 19.55
N GLY A 193 -6.78 -6.94 18.64
CA GLY A 193 -7.15 -6.53 17.29
C GLY A 193 -8.27 -5.49 17.26
N ALA A 194 -9.32 -5.71 18.07
CA ALA A 194 -10.46 -4.79 18.20
C ALA A 194 -9.99 -3.41 18.72
N LYS A 195 -9.12 -3.39 19.74
CA LYS A 195 -8.56 -2.15 20.31
C LYS A 195 -7.68 -1.37 19.32
N ALA A 196 -6.91 -2.07 18.47
CA ALA A 196 -6.09 -1.44 17.44
C ALA A 196 -6.94 -0.80 16.33
N ARG A 197 -8.01 -1.48 15.87
CA ARG A 197 -8.96 -0.94 14.89
C ARG A 197 -9.73 0.25 15.43
N THR A 198 -10.27 0.16 16.65
CA THR A 198 -10.97 1.28 17.29
C THR A 198 -10.05 2.50 17.41
N LYS A 199 -8.77 2.28 17.79
CA LYS A 199 -7.77 3.34 17.86
C LYS A 199 -7.46 3.94 16.50
N MET A 200 -7.44 3.13 15.43
CA MET A 200 -7.26 3.58 14.05
C MET A 200 -8.45 4.43 13.58
N TYR A 201 -9.68 3.96 13.75
CA TYR A 201 -10.89 4.71 13.37
C TYR A 201 -11.06 5.99 14.19
N VAL A 202 -10.78 5.95 15.50
CA VAL A 202 -10.81 7.13 16.38
C VAL A 202 -9.71 8.11 15.95
N SER A 203 -8.50 7.66 15.61
CA SER A 203 -7.43 8.55 15.14
C SER A 203 -7.76 9.19 13.80
N LEU A 204 -8.41 8.48 12.87
CA LEU A 204 -8.90 9.02 11.59
C LEU A 204 -10.01 10.06 11.79
N LEU A 205 -10.93 9.81 12.72
CA LEU A 205 -12.01 10.75 13.06
C LEU A 205 -11.49 11.98 13.78
N THR A 206 -10.57 11.82 14.73
CA THR A 206 -9.96 12.93 15.48
C THR A 206 -8.98 13.74 14.64
N TYR A 207 -8.30 13.12 13.67
CA TYR A 207 -7.48 13.81 12.67
C TYR A 207 -8.31 14.78 11.82
N ARG A 208 -9.53 14.37 11.42
CA ARG A 208 -10.50 15.26 10.75
C ARG A 208 -10.94 16.44 11.63
N ALA A 209 -11.09 16.22 12.93
CA ALA A 209 -11.57 17.22 13.87
C ALA A 209 -10.49 18.26 14.24
N ARG A 210 -9.22 17.85 14.34
CA ARG A 210 -8.10 18.76 14.70
C ARG A 210 -7.76 19.78 13.62
N ARG A 211 -7.98 19.46 12.32
CA ARG A 211 -7.71 20.38 11.20
C ARG A 211 -8.89 21.29 10.81
N ARG A 212 -10.05 21.17 11.45
CA ARG A 212 -11.16 22.15 11.30
C ARG A 212 -11.00 23.39 12.19
N LYS A 213 -9.99 23.43 13.05
CA LYS A 213 -9.75 24.53 14.02
C LYS A 213 -8.45 25.29 13.77
N GLY A 214 -7.81 25.13 12.58
CA GLY A 214 -6.65 25.89 12.17
C GLY A 214 -6.88 26.65 10.88
#